data_3590a2636dab3e3c1b05cc2081973358
#
_entry.id   3590a2636dab3e3c1b05cc2081973358
#
_cell.length_a   1.000
_cell.length_b   1.000
_cell.length_c   1.000
_cell.angle_alpha   90.00
_cell.angle_beta   90.00
_cell.angle_gamma   90.00
#
_symmetry.space_group_name_H-M   'P 1'
#
loop_
_entity.id
_entity.type
_entity.pdbx_description
1 polymer ?
#
loop_
_entity_poly.entity_id
_entity_poly.type
_entity_poly.pdbx_seq_one_letter_code
_entity_poly.pdbx_strand_id
1 'polypeptide(L)'
;MENILEINDLSKSFILHNQRKNIHAVSNITITVKKGEFIGITGKSGSGKSTILKSIYGTYRVQEGDIWYESSHYGAINLAKATEREMIYLRKHEIGYVSQFLNVMPRTTARQLVTEAILEMGQSREIANMETEKILDHFEIGKELRDSYPATFSGGEKLRLNIARAMVKRPRLLLLDEPTASLDHDSKVKVKTLLEQLMNEGTTMLGIFHDLEFMNRLVNKEYSIQNGCFTQAIQKI
;
A
#
# COMPACT_ATOMS: atom_id res chain seq x y z
N MET A 1 -21.31 -8.77 -3.21
CA MET A 1 -19.97 -8.56 -2.60
C MET A 1 -19.89 -7.12 -2.20
N GLU A 2 -19.46 -6.84 -0.99
CA GLU A 2 -19.47 -5.51 -0.41
C GLU A 2 -18.21 -4.75 -0.82
N ASN A 3 -18.35 -3.49 -1.24
CA ASN A 3 -17.21 -2.65 -1.59
C ASN A 3 -16.50 -2.23 -0.30
N ILE A 4 -15.16 -2.34 -0.27
CA ILE A 4 -14.34 -1.86 0.85
C ILE A 4 -13.85 -0.44 0.62
N LEU A 5 -13.68 -0.06 -0.67
CA LEU A 5 -13.24 1.28 -1.06
C LEU A 5 -13.98 1.73 -2.32
N GLU A 6 -14.49 2.96 -2.29
CA GLU A 6 -15.09 3.63 -3.44
C GLU A 6 -14.53 5.04 -3.57
N ILE A 7 -13.91 5.32 -4.69
CA ILE A 7 -13.40 6.64 -5.06
C ILE A 7 -14.35 7.21 -6.10
N ASN A 8 -14.89 8.39 -5.87
CA ASN A 8 -15.82 9.07 -6.74
C ASN A 8 -15.27 10.45 -7.12
N ASP A 9 -15.01 10.66 -8.41
CA ASP A 9 -14.63 11.94 -9.03
C ASP A 9 -13.42 12.61 -8.35
N LEU A 10 -12.45 11.80 -7.89
CA LEU A 10 -11.26 12.30 -7.21
C LEU A 10 -10.43 13.20 -8.12
N SER A 11 -10.20 14.44 -7.67
CA SER A 11 -9.30 15.39 -8.32
C SER A 11 -8.30 15.97 -7.35
N LYS A 12 -7.03 16.10 -7.80
CA LYS A 12 -5.92 16.64 -7.02
C LYS A 12 -4.95 17.42 -7.89
N SER A 13 -4.67 18.65 -7.47
CA SER A 13 -3.64 19.51 -8.06
C SER A 13 -2.57 19.90 -7.05
N PHE A 14 -1.38 20.18 -7.54
CA PHE A 14 -0.26 20.71 -6.77
C PHE A 14 0.16 22.08 -7.32
N ILE A 15 0.41 23.04 -6.43
CA ILE A 15 0.91 24.35 -6.79
C ILE A 15 2.43 24.35 -6.60
N LEU A 16 3.17 24.52 -7.67
CA LEU A 16 4.61 24.75 -7.62
C LEU A 16 4.88 26.25 -7.38
N HIS A 17 5.04 26.65 -6.13
CA HIS A 17 5.23 28.05 -5.75
C HIS A 17 6.39 28.73 -6.50
N ASN A 18 7.50 27.99 -6.71
CA ASN A 18 8.69 28.51 -7.40
C ASN A 18 8.47 28.81 -8.90
N GLN A 19 7.48 28.20 -9.52
CA GLN A 19 7.19 28.33 -10.95
C GLN A 19 5.82 28.94 -11.24
N ARG A 20 5.04 29.27 -10.23
CA ARG A 20 3.62 29.71 -10.33
C ARG A 20 2.79 28.79 -11.23
N LYS A 21 3.14 27.52 -11.28
CA LYS A 21 2.50 26.51 -12.13
C LYS A 21 1.58 25.61 -11.29
N ASN A 22 0.36 25.44 -11.79
CA ASN A 22 -0.56 24.45 -11.24
C ASN A 22 -0.42 23.14 -12.03
N ILE A 23 -0.14 22.02 -11.32
CA ILE A 23 -0.03 20.68 -11.93
C ILE A 23 -1.26 19.89 -11.50
N HIS A 24 -2.12 19.59 -12.45
CA HIS A 24 -3.23 18.67 -12.26
C HIS A 24 -2.67 17.24 -12.22
N ALA A 25 -2.58 16.66 -11.04
CA ALA A 25 -2.00 15.33 -10.87
C ALA A 25 -3.00 14.23 -11.20
N VAL A 26 -4.26 14.38 -10.79
CA VAL A 26 -5.38 13.49 -11.13
C VAL A 26 -6.67 14.30 -11.28
N SER A 27 -7.56 13.86 -12.17
CA SER A 27 -8.83 14.50 -12.46
C SER A 27 -9.93 13.44 -12.69
N ASN A 28 -11.03 13.57 -11.98
CA ASN A 28 -12.24 12.74 -12.12
C ASN A 28 -11.96 11.23 -12.07
N ILE A 29 -11.14 10.79 -11.12
CA ILE A 29 -10.83 9.37 -10.93
C ILE A 29 -11.94 8.68 -10.16
N THR A 30 -12.49 7.61 -10.74
CA THR A 30 -13.49 6.76 -10.11
C THR A 30 -12.99 5.31 -10.08
N ILE A 31 -12.87 4.73 -8.88
CA ILE A 31 -12.35 3.39 -8.65
C ILE A 31 -13.21 2.70 -7.58
N THR A 32 -13.56 1.44 -7.81
CA THR A 32 -14.25 0.60 -6.83
C THR A 32 -13.42 -0.63 -6.54
N VAL A 33 -13.23 -0.95 -5.26
CA VAL A 33 -12.50 -2.12 -4.77
C VAL A 33 -13.44 -2.95 -3.90
N LYS A 34 -13.66 -4.21 -4.26
CA LYS A 34 -14.42 -5.16 -3.44
C LYS A 34 -13.51 -5.82 -2.41
N LYS A 35 -14.11 -6.27 -1.32
CA LYS A 35 -13.40 -7.02 -0.28
C LYS A 35 -12.76 -8.28 -0.87
N GLY A 36 -11.47 -8.49 -0.60
CA GLY A 36 -10.68 -9.60 -1.11
C GLY A 36 -10.21 -9.45 -2.56
N GLU A 37 -10.53 -8.35 -3.27
CA GLU A 37 -9.98 -8.08 -4.60
C GLU A 37 -8.55 -7.55 -4.52
N PHE A 38 -7.76 -7.90 -5.55
CA PHE A 38 -6.50 -7.24 -5.86
C PHE A 38 -6.66 -6.39 -7.12
N ILE A 39 -6.56 -5.09 -6.96
CA ILE A 39 -6.69 -4.10 -8.05
C ILE A 39 -5.32 -3.58 -8.45
N GLY A 40 -5.04 -3.55 -9.76
CA GLY A 40 -3.84 -2.92 -10.32
C GLY A 40 -4.14 -1.54 -10.91
N ILE A 41 -3.29 -0.57 -10.62
CA ILE A 41 -3.29 0.74 -11.28
C ILE A 41 -2.07 0.82 -12.17
N THR A 42 -2.28 1.10 -13.47
CA THR A 42 -1.24 1.21 -14.49
C THR A 42 -1.22 2.60 -15.13
N GLY A 43 -0.14 2.91 -15.82
CA GLY A 43 0.04 4.17 -16.54
C GLY A 43 1.50 4.63 -16.54
N LYS A 44 1.80 5.62 -17.38
CA LYS A 44 3.15 6.19 -17.51
C LYS A 44 3.64 6.80 -16.19
N SER A 45 4.97 6.92 -16.01
CA SER A 45 5.54 7.68 -14.89
C SER A 45 4.99 9.12 -14.91
N GLY A 46 4.67 9.66 -13.72
CA GLY A 46 4.08 10.99 -13.60
C GLY A 46 2.58 11.09 -13.94
N SER A 47 1.88 9.99 -14.25
CA SER A 47 0.44 10.03 -14.58
C SER A 47 -0.49 10.18 -13.36
N GLY A 48 0.04 10.33 -12.14
CA GLY A 48 -0.77 10.57 -10.94
C GLY A 48 -1.08 9.33 -10.09
N LYS A 49 -0.59 8.13 -10.45
CA LYS A 49 -0.88 6.86 -9.73
C LYS A 49 -0.59 6.92 -8.22
N SER A 50 0.64 7.29 -7.84
CA SER A 50 1.02 7.41 -6.43
C SER A 50 0.23 8.51 -5.71
N THR A 51 -0.29 9.51 -6.44
CA THR A 51 -1.18 10.54 -5.87
C THR A 51 -2.48 9.90 -5.39
N ILE A 52 -3.03 8.94 -6.12
CA ILE A 52 -4.25 8.22 -5.71
C ILE A 52 -4.00 7.44 -4.42
N LEU A 53 -2.95 6.59 -4.36
CA LEU A 53 -2.64 5.82 -3.16
C LEU A 53 -2.38 6.74 -1.95
N LYS A 54 -1.63 7.82 -2.14
CA LYS A 54 -1.33 8.79 -1.08
C LYS A 54 -2.57 9.58 -0.64
N SER A 55 -3.55 9.77 -1.51
CA SER A 55 -4.84 10.36 -1.16
C SER A 55 -5.69 9.39 -0.33
N ILE A 56 -5.75 8.11 -0.68
CA ILE A 56 -6.42 7.06 0.10
C ILE A 56 -5.76 6.95 1.49
N TYR A 57 -4.43 6.93 1.54
CA TYR A 57 -3.68 6.86 2.80
C TYR A 57 -3.74 8.16 3.61
N GLY A 58 -4.32 9.25 3.04
CA GLY A 58 -4.46 10.55 3.68
C GLY A 58 -3.15 11.33 3.82
N THR A 59 -2.10 10.98 3.06
CA THR A 59 -0.86 11.79 2.96
C THR A 59 -1.12 13.07 2.18
N TYR A 60 -1.97 13.00 1.16
CA TYR A 60 -2.42 14.15 0.39
C TYR A 60 -3.88 14.43 0.67
N ARG A 61 -4.20 15.67 1.01
CA ARG A 61 -5.59 16.14 1.11
C ARG A 61 -6.20 16.19 -0.29
N VAL A 62 -7.37 15.62 -0.42
CA VAL A 62 -8.21 15.68 -1.62
C VAL A 62 -8.80 17.07 -1.75
N GLN A 63 -8.90 17.59 -2.97
CA GLN A 63 -9.50 18.90 -3.26
C GLN A 63 -10.94 18.75 -3.68
N GLU A 64 -11.23 17.74 -4.53
CA GLU A 64 -12.57 17.46 -5.06
C GLU A 64 -12.77 15.95 -5.10
N GLY A 65 -14.02 15.52 -4.94
CA GLY A 65 -14.42 14.13 -4.91
C GLY A 65 -14.43 13.53 -3.51
N ASP A 66 -14.83 12.27 -3.44
CA ASP A 66 -14.99 11.53 -2.21
C ASP A 66 -14.22 10.20 -2.26
N ILE A 67 -13.73 9.75 -1.10
CA ILE A 67 -13.09 8.44 -0.92
C ILE A 67 -13.79 7.74 0.22
N TRP A 68 -14.77 6.91 -0.11
CA TRP A 68 -15.51 6.12 0.87
C TRP A 68 -14.77 4.84 1.20
N TYR A 69 -14.60 4.56 2.47
CA TYR A 69 -13.96 3.36 3.00
C TYR A 69 -14.86 2.71 4.03
N GLU A 70 -15.04 1.39 3.94
CA GLU A 70 -15.80 0.60 4.88
C GLU A 70 -14.90 0.14 6.04
N SER A 71 -14.86 0.96 7.09
CA SER A 71 -14.09 0.69 8.30
C SER A 71 -14.82 -0.29 9.21
N SER A 72 -14.06 -1.18 9.85
CA SER A 72 -14.61 -2.07 10.89
C SER A 72 -15.00 -1.31 12.17
N HIS A 73 -14.39 -0.15 12.40
CA HIS A 73 -14.61 0.66 13.60
C HIS A 73 -15.60 1.81 13.39
N TYR A 74 -15.50 2.49 12.24
CA TYR A 74 -16.32 3.69 11.96
C TYR A 74 -17.52 3.43 11.04
N GLY A 75 -17.63 2.23 10.44
CA GLY A 75 -18.54 1.99 9.32
C GLY A 75 -18.09 2.74 8.07
N ALA A 76 -19.04 3.18 7.25
CA ALA A 76 -18.73 3.95 6.04
C ALA A 76 -18.17 5.33 6.40
N ILE A 77 -16.88 5.56 6.11
CA ILE A 77 -16.19 6.82 6.39
C ILE A 77 -15.59 7.41 5.09
N ASN A 78 -15.72 8.74 4.94
CA ASN A 78 -15.11 9.44 3.81
C ASN A 78 -13.69 9.89 4.16
N LEU A 79 -12.68 9.20 3.62
CA LEU A 79 -11.27 9.50 3.88
C LEU A 79 -10.85 10.90 3.40
N ALA A 80 -11.52 11.44 2.38
CA ALA A 80 -11.25 12.79 1.88
C ALA A 80 -11.60 13.88 2.91
N LYS A 81 -12.52 13.58 3.83
CA LYS A 81 -13.05 14.49 4.84
C LYS A 81 -12.72 14.04 6.28
N ALA A 82 -12.05 12.90 6.42
CA ALA A 82 -11.69 12.34 7.71
C ALA A 82 -10.74 13.26 8.50
N THR A 83 -10.93 13.30 9.80
CA THR A 83 -10.08 14.03 10.73
C THR A 83 -8.71 13.34 10.84
N GLU A 84 -7.69 14.06 11.29
CA GLU A 84 -6.37 13.49 11.53
C GLU A 84 -6.41 12.30 12.51
N ARG A 85 -7.28 12.38 13.54
CA ARG A 85 -7.45 11.32 14.53
C ARG A 85 -8.02 10.05 13.91
N GLU A 86 -9.02 10.15 13.05
CA GLU A 86 -9.60 9.02 12.31
C GLU A 86 -8.57 8.41 11.37
N MET A 87 -7.83 9.24 10.62
CA MET A 87 -6.78 8.77 9.72
C MET A 87 -5.62 8.07 10.47
N ILE A 88 -5.22 8.57 11.64
CA ILE A 88 -4.22 7.90 12.50
C ILE A 88 -4.73 6.51 12.91
N TYR A 89 -5.99 6.41 13.34
CA TYR A 89 -6.60 5.12 13.72
C TYR A 89 -6.59 4.14 12.53
N LEU A 90 -7.08 4.58 11.36
CA LEU A 90 -7.17 3.74 10.16
C LEU A 90 -5.80 3.23 9.70
N ARG A 91 -4.78 4.10 9.66
CA ARG A 91 -3.39 3.71 9.33
C ARG A 91 -2.79 2.74 10.35
N LYS A 92 -3.19 2.86 11.58
CA LYS A 92 -2.71 2.01 12.67
C LYS A 92 -3.33 0.62 12.63
N HIS A 93 -4.61 0.50 12.23
CA HIS A 93 -5.37 -0.73 12.43
C HIS A 93 -5.96 -1.34 11.15
N GLU A 94 -6.18 -0.57 10.09
CA GLU A 94 -6.99 -1.04 8.96
C GLU A 94 -6.34 -0.86 7.58
N ILE A 95 -5.50 0.17 7.38
CA ILE A 95 -4.93 0.49 6.07
C ILE A 95 -3.40 0.37 6.15
N GLY A 96 -2.85 -0.65 5.49
CA GLY A 96 -1.40 -0.81 5.31
C GLY A 96 -0.89 -0.06 4.09
N TYR A 97 0.35 0.43 4.14
CA TYR A 97 1.01 1.08 3.01
C TYR A 97 2.43 0.56 2.85
N VAL A 98 2.70 -0.02 1.70
CA VAL A 98 4.04 -0.47 1.28
C VAL A 98 4.55 0.51 0.24
N SER A 99 5.51 1.34 0.63
CA SER A 99 6.14 2.32 -0.26
C SER A 99 7.19 1.66 -1.16
N GLN A 100 7.47 2.29 -2.29
CA GLN A 100 8.54 1.88 -3.22
C GLN A 100 9.90 1.70 -2.54
N PHE A 101 10.19 2.57 -1.58
CA PHE A 101 11.43 2.50 -0.79
C PHE A 101 11.09 2.29 0.68
N LEU A 102 11.77 1.34 1.31
CA LEU A 102 11.66 1.13 2.75
C LEU A 102 12.35 2.30 3.48
N ASN A 103 11.55 3.24 3.95
CA ASN A 103 12.03 4.34 4.78
C ASN A 103 12.05 3.89 6.25
N VAL A 104 13.25 3.81 6.82
CA VAL A 104 13.47 3.45 8.22
C VAL A 104 14.33 4.51 8.90
N MET A 105 14.15 4.65 10.21
CA MET A 105 15.04 5.48 11.00
C MET A 105 16.46 4.87 11.01
N PRO A 106 17.52 5.69 10.97
CA PRO A 106 18.88 5.18 11.08
C PRO A 106 19.04 4.30 12.32
N ARG A 107 19.85 3.23 12.19
CA ARG A 107 20.18 2.30 13.28
C ARG A 107 18.98 1.52 13.84
N THR A 108 17.90 1.36 13.08
CA THR A 108 16.78 0.46 13.43
C THR A 108 16.98 -0.87 12.73
N THR A 109 16.99 -1.98 13.47
CA THR A 109 17.12 -3.33 12.89
C THR A 109 15.79 -3.80 12.30
N ALA A 110 15.82 -4.83 11.45
CA ALA A 110 14.61 -5.41 10.88
C ALA A 110 13.64 -5.90 11.97
N ARG A 111 14.16 -6.56 13.00
CA ARG A 111 13.39 -6.98 14.18
C ARG A 111 12.72 -5.80 14.88
N GLN A 112 13.49 -4.77 15.21
CA GLN A 112 12.95 -3.57 15.86
C GLN A 112 11.83 -2.91 15.04
N LEU A 113 12.02 -2.80 13.73
CA LEU A 113 11.05 -2.18 12.83
C LEU A 113 9.67 -2.87 12.89
N VAL A 114 9.65 -4.19 12.95
CA VAL A 114 8.41 -4.97 13.04
C VAL A 114 7.85 -4.93 14.46
N THR A 115 8.70 -5.10 15.48
CA THR A 115 8.29 -5.03 16.89
C THR A 115 7.64 -3.68 17.23
N GLU A 116 8.23 -2.58 16.77
CA GLU A 116 7.68 -1.23 16.99
C GLU A 116 6.30 -1.07 16.36
N ALA A 117 6.09 -1.63 15.15
CA ALA A 117 4.78 -1.59 14.50
C ALA A 117 3.68 -2.31 15.32
N ILE A 118 4.04 -3.37 16.06
CA ILE A 118 3.10 -4.08 16.95
C ILE A 118 2.88 -3.29 18.24
N LEU A 119 3.94 -2.72 18.82
CA LEU A 119 3.84 -1.89 20.02
C LEU A 119 2.99 -0.64 19.78
N GLU A 120 3.08 -0.03 18.59
CA GLU A 120 2.19 1.07 18.18
C GLU A 120 0.70 0.69 18.26
N MET A 121 0.34 -0.57 18.08
CA MET A 121 -1.04 -1.05 18.22
C MET A 121 -1.48 -1.20 19.68
N GLY A 122 -0.59 -0.97 20.66
CA GLY A 122 -0.88 -1.06 22.07
C GLY A 122 -0.69 -2.45 22.67
N GLN A 123 -0.03 -3.37 21.95
CA GLN A 123 0.31 -4.70 22.45
C GLN A 123 1.45 -4.65 23.48
N SER A 124 1.51 -5.64 24.36
CA SER A 124 2.64 -5.78 25.30
C SER A 124 3.93 -6.13 24.54
N ARG A 125 5.09 -5.83 25.15
CA ARG A 125 6.40 -6.17 24.56
C ARG A 125 6.59 -7.66 24.36
N GLU A 126 6.04 -8.49 25.23
CA GLU A 126 6.12 -9.95 25.12
C GLU A 126 5.37 -10.45 23.89
N ILE A 127 4.12 -9.99 23.70
CA ILE A 127 3.31 -10.29 22.51
C ILE A 127 4.00 -9.75 21.26
N ALA A 128 4.51 -8.52 21.31
CA ALA A 128 5.19 -7.90 20.18
C ALA A 128 6.42 -8.70 19.74
N ASN A 129 7.25 -9.18 20.67
CA ASN A 129 8.41 -10.00 20.35
C ASN A 129 8.01 -11.35 19.73
N MET A 130 7.00 -12.02 20.29
CA MET A 130 6.54 -13.32 19.79
C MET A 130 5.93 -13.19 18.38
N GLU A 131 5.08 -12.21 18.15
CA GLU A 131 4.45 -11.99 16.84
C GLU A 131 5.48 -11.50 15.81
N THR A 132 6.51 -10.73 16.22
CA THR A 132 7.61 -10.33 15.35
C THR A 132 8.34 -11.54 14.78
N GLU A 133 8.68 -12.54 15.61
CA GLU A 133 9.37 -13.73 15.11
C GLU A 133 8.51 -14.49 14.11
N LYS A 134 7.22 -14.69 14.41
CA LYS A 134 6.29 -15.38 13.52
C LYS A 134 6.17 -14.68 12.17
N ILE A 135 6.02 -13.36 12.17
CA ILE A 135 5.87 -12.60 10.91
C ILE A 135 7.16 -12.59 10.11
N LEU A 136 8.32 -12.48 10.76
CA LEU A 136 9.62 -12.54 10.07
C LEU A 136 9.89 -13.94 9.49
N ASP A 137 9.46 -15.02 10.15
CA ASP A 137 9.50 -16.37 9.60
C ASP A 137 8.56 -16.50 8.39
N HIS A 138 7.31 -16.03 8.51
CA HIS A 138 6.29 -16.08 7.44
C HIS A 138 6.74 -15.34 6.16
N PHE A 139 7.43 -14.20 6.31
CA PHE A 139 7.96 -13.42 5.19
C PHE A 139 9.39 -13.82 4.79
N GLU A 140 9.88 -14.96 5.26
CA GLU A 140 11.20 -15.53 4.93
C GLU A 140 12.34 -14.52 5.14
N ILE A 141 12.31 -13.75 6.21
CA ILE A 141 13.44 -12.92 6.63
C ILE A 141 14.44 -13.80 7.39
N GLY A 142 15.57 -14.05 6.80
CA GLY A 142 16.64 -14.90 7.36
C GLY A 142 17.02 -14.46 8.79
N LYS A 143 17.33 -15.42 9.65
CA LYS A 143 17.66 -15.14 11.07
C LYS A 143 18.85 -14.18 11.20
N GLU A 144 19.82 -14.29 10.31
CA GLU A 144 21.01 -13.45 10.23
C GLU A 144 20.71 -11.99 9.87
N LEU A 145 19.58 -11.75 9.21
CA LEU A 145 19.14 -10.41 8.80
C LEU A 145 18.33 -9.69 9.87
N ARG A 146 17.71 -10.41 10.81
CA ARG A 146 16.74 -9.84 11.76
C ARG A 146 17.34 -8.77 12.64
N ASP A 147 18.58 -8.95 13.06
CA ASP A 147 19.34 -8.01 13.90
C ASP A 147 20.26 -7.09 13.09
N SER A 148 20.16 -7.14 11.74
CA SER A 148 20.86 -6.27 10.80
C SER A 148 20.02 -5.05 10.40
N TYR A 149 20.68 -4.02 9.91
CA TYR A 149 20.01 -2.80 9.43
C TYR A 149 19.50 -3.01 8.00
N PRO A 150 18.25 -2.64 7.69
CA PRO A 150 17.68 -2.81 6.35
C PRO A 150 18.44 -2.11 5.22
N ALA A 151 19.31 -1.16 5.54
CA ALA A 151 20.17 -0.51 4.55
C ALA A 151 21.07 -1.52 3.79
N THR A 152 21.46 -2.63 4.43
CA THR A 152 22.33 -3.69 3.86
C THR A 152 21.56 -4.76 3.09
N PHE A 153 20.23 -4.73 3.11
CA PHE A 153 19.37 -5.75 2.49
C PHE A 153 19.31 -5.57 0.98
N SER A 154 19.14 -6.69 0.26
CA SER A 154 18.77 -6.69 -1.15
C SER A 154 17.41 -6.03 -1.38
N GLY A 155 17.08 -5.69 -2.61
CA GLY A 155 15.77 -5.11 -2.95
C GLY A 155 14.60 -6.00 -2.53
N GLY A 156 14.70 -7.32 -2.78
CA GLY A 156 13.68 -8.30 -2.41
C GLY A 156 13.51 -8.44 -0.90
N GLU A 157 14.58 -8.48 -0.13
CA GLU A 157 14.55 -8.53 1.34
C GLU A 157 13.94 -7.26 1.93
N LYS A 158 14.29 -6.08 1.41
CA LYS A 158 13.69 -4.80 1.80
C LYS A 158 12.19 -4.79 1.57
N LEU A 159 11.75 -5.29 0.41
CA LEU A 159 10.33 -5.33 0.10
C LEU A 159 9.58 -6.32 1.00
N ARG A 160 10.09 -7.55 1.19
CA ARG A 160 9.47 -8.52 2.10
C ARG A 160 9.37 -7.97 3.52
N LEU A 161 10.42 -7.31 4.02
CA LEU A 161 10.40 -6.64 5.32
C LEU A 161 9.36 -5.50 5.37
N ASN A 162 9.23 -4.71 4.30
CA ASN A 162 8.25 -3.63 4.22
C ASN A 162 6.80 -4.18 4.23
N ILE A 163 6.56 -5.26 3.50
CA ILE A 163 5.28 -5.97 3.53
C ILE A 163 5.04 -6.58 4.93
N ALA A 164 6.02 -7.26 5.53
CA ALA A 164 5.93 -7.82 6.88
C ALA A 164 5.52 -6.75 7.91
N ARG A 165 6.17 -5.58 7.88
CA ARG A 165 5.84 -4.43 8.73
C ARG A 165 4.40 -3.94 8.54
N ALA A 166 3.91 -3.93 7.30
CA ALA A 166 2.53 -3.54 7.02
C ALA A 166 1.53 -4.62 7.46
N MET A 167 1.84 -5.90 7.19
CA MET A 167 0.94 -7.03 7.45
C MET A 167 0.84 -7.43 8.92
N VAL A 168 1.85 -7.14 9.73
CA VAL A 168 1.78 -7.40 11.18
C VAL A 168 0.59 -6.69 11.85
N LYS A 169 0.12 -5.61 11.25
CA LYS A 169 -1.09 -4.87 11.67
C LYS A 169 -2.39 -5.52 11.19
N ARG A 170 -2.33 -6.59 10.39
CA ARG A 170 -3.47 -7.29 9.76
C ARG A 170 -4.43 -6.31 9.07
N PRO A 171 -3.94 -5.49 8.12
CA PRO A 171 -4.74 -4.46 7.49
C PRO A 171 -5.88 -5.08 6.67
N ARG A 172 -7.02 -4.42 6.62
CA ARG A 172 -8.15 -4.79 5.74
C ARG A 172 -7.92 -4.37 4.30
N LEU A 173 -7.12 -3.30 4.10
CA LEU A 173 -6.70 -2.80 2.79
C LEU A 173 -5.20 -2.58 2.79
N LEU A 174 -4.48 -3.21 1.86
CA LEU A 174 -3.05 -3.04 1.65
C LEU A 174 -2.79 -2.25 0.37
N LEU A 175 -2.13 -1.11 0.52
CA LEU A 175 -1.72 -0.24 -0.59
C LEU A 175 -0.26 -0.55 -0.95
N LEU A 176 0.01 -0.82 -2.24
CA LEU A 176 1.32 -1.20 -2.76
C LEU A 176 1.79 -0.16 -3.79
N ASP A 177 2.77 0.66 -3.45
CA ASP A 177 3.31 1.71 -4.33
C ASP A 177 4.57 1.20 -5.04
N GLU A 178 4.43 0.70 -6.26
CA GLU A 178 5.49 0.17 -7.13
C GLU A 178 6.36 -0.92 -6.47
N PRO A 179 5.78 -2.00 -5.93
CA PRO A 179 6.51 -2.94 -5.10
C PRO A 179 7.64 -3.69 -5.85
N THR A 180 7.63 -3.72 -7.19
CA THR A 180 8.59 -4.49 -7.99
C THR A 180 9.63 -3.66 -8.73
N ALA A 181 9.63 -2.33 -8.56
CA ALA A 181 10.44 -1.41 -9.38
C ALA A 181 11.96 -1.64 -9.32
N SER A 182 12.48 -2.22 -8.24
CA SER A 182 13.93 -2.41 -8.01
C SER A 182 14.31 -3.87 -7.80
N LEU A 183 13.49 -4.83 -8.26
CA LEU A 183 13.72 -6.25 -8.03
C LEU A 183 14.32 -6.94 -9.24
N ASP A 184 15.30 -7.84 -8.98
CA ASP A 184 15.73 -8.85 -9.93
C ASP A 184 14.64 -9.91 -10.17
N HIS A 185 14.87 -10.78 -11.15
CA HIS A 185 13.90 -11.80 -11.56
C HIS A 185 13.51 -12.75 -10.41
N ASP A 186 14.48 -13.26 -9.67
CA ASP A 186 14.27 -14.24 -8.60
C ASP A 186 13.49 -13.63 -7.44
N SER A 187 13.82 -12.39 -7.09
CA SER A 187 13.08 -11.62 -6.08
C SER A 187 11.64 -11.34 -6.51
N LYS A 188 11.38 -11.07 -7.80
CA LYS A 188 10.02 -10.92 -8.33
C LYS A 188 9.19 -12.19 -8.18
N VAL A 189 9.77 -13.37 -8.46
CA VAL A 189 9.08 -14.66 -8.29
C VAL A 189 8.65 -14.86 -6.83
N LYS A 190 9.56 -14.64 -5.88
CA LYS A 190 9.26 -14.77 -4.44
C LYS A 190 8.17 -13.80 -3.98
N VAL A 191 8.25 -12.54 -4.42
CA VAL A 191 7.24 -11.53 -4.09
C VAL A 191 5.89 -11.87 -4.70
N LYS A 192 5.86 -12.41 -5.93
CA LYS A 192 4.63 -12.88 -6.56
C LYS A 192 3.94 -13.94 -5.72
N THR A 193 4.67 -14.99 -5.33
CA THR A 193 4.15 -16.07 -4.47
C THR A 193 3.58 -15.52 -3.16
N LEU A 194 4.29 -14.55 -2.55
CA LEU A 194 3.84 -13.90 -1.34
C LEU A 194 2.52 -13.11 -1.53
N LEU A 195 2.41 -12.34 -2.62
CA LEU A 195 1.17 -11.60 -2.91
C LEU A 195 0.00 -12.54 -3.24
N GLU A 196 0.26 -13.65 -3.95
CA GLU A 196 -0.73 -14.71 -4.19
C GLU A 196 -1.22 -15.35 -2.88
N GLN A 197 -0.31 -15.58 -1.93
CA GLN A 197 -0.67 -16.09 -0.60
C GLN A 197 -1.57 -15.09 0.15
N LEU A 198 -1.21 -13.81 0.19
CA LEU A 198 -2.03 -12.76 0.82
C LEU A 198 -3.43 -12.65 0.18
N MET A 199 -3.52 -12.81 -1.14
CA MET A 199 -4.82 -12.88 -1.83
C MET A 199 -5.66 -14.08 -1.36
N ASN A 200 -5.04 -15.26 -1.29
CA ASN A 200 -5.72 -16.47 -0.83
C ASN A 200 -6.18 -16.38 0.63
N GLU A 201 -5.49 -15.60 1.45
CA GLU A 201 -5.87 -15.26 2.82
C GLU A 201 -6.98 -14.19 2.89
N GLY A 202 -7.43 -13.68 1.75
CA GLY A 202 -8.51 -12.71 1.64
C GLY A 202 -8.12 -11.25 1.87
N THR A 203 -6.82 -10.92 1.82
CA THR A 203 -6.33 -9.54 1.93
C THR A 203 -6.78 -8.73 0.72
N THR A 204 -7.44 -7.60 0.93
CA THR A 204 -7.78 -6.67 -0.15
C THR A 204 -6.56 -5.82 -0.49
N MET A 205 -6.23 -5.71 -1.77
CA MET A 205 -5.04 -4.99 -2.21
C MET A 205 -5.32 -4.01 -3.35
N LEU A 206 -4.64 -2.87 -3.31
CA LEU A 206 -4.60 -1.90 -4.41
C LEU A 206 -3.15 -1.55 -4.68
N GLY A 207 -2.64 -1.91 -5.87
CA GLY A 207 -1.24 -1.79 -6.21
C GLY A 207 -0.97 -0.98 -7.48
N ILE A 208 0.13 -0.23 -7.49
CA ILE A 208 0.66 0.43 -8.68
C ILE A 208 1.76 -0.44 -9.26
N PHE A 209 1.68 -0.68 -10.56
CA PHE A 209 2.65 -1.49 -11.27
C PHE A 209 3.15 -0.81 -12.55
N HIS A 210 4.44 -0.95 -12.82
CA HIS A 210 5.07 -0.66 -14.10
C HIS A 210 5.28 -1.94 -14.92
N ASP A 211 5.50 -3.06 -14.24
CA ASP A 211 5.67 -4.38 -14.85
C ASP A 211 4.28 -5.00 -15.07
N LEU A 212 3.78 -4.86 -16.30
CA LEU A 212 2.45 -5.34 -16.69
C LEU A 212 2.38 -6.89 -16.71
N GLU A 213 3.47 -7.56 -17.06
CA GLU A 213 3.53 -9.03 -17.08
C GLU A 213 3.39 -9.58 -15.66
N PHE A 214 4.14 -9.01 -14.73
CA PHE A 214 4.04 -9.36 -13.31
C PHE A 214 2.61 -9.12 -12.77
N MET A 215 2.05 -7.95 -13.03
CA MET A 215 0.73 -7.56 -12.56
C MET A 215 -0.38 -8.45 -13.15
N ASN A 216 -0.34 -8.74 -14.46
CA ASN A 216 -1.40 -9.47 -15.16
C ASN A 216 -1.68 -10.86 -14.60
N ARG A 217 -0.73 -11.43 -13.88
CA ARG A 217 -0.84 -12.74 -13.23
C ARG A 217 -1.37 -12.67 -11.80
N LEU A 218 -1.62 -11.47 -11.27
CA LEU A 218 -1.96 -11.25 -9.87
C LEU A 218 -3.31 -10.55 -9.68
N VAL A 219 -3.62 -9.55 -10.51
CA VAL A 219 -4.76 -8.67 -10.25
C VAL A 219 -6.06 -9.19 -10.83
N ASN A 220 -7.15 -8.98 -10.10
CA ASN A 220 -8.52 -9.29 -10.57
C ASN A 220 -9.02 -8.23 -11.56
N LYS A 221 -8.58 -6.98 -11.38
CA LYS A 221 -9.02 -5.85 -12.20
C LYS A 221 -7.90 -4.84 -12.36
N GLU A 222 -7.84 -4.22 -13.53
CA GLU A 222 -6.87 -3.17 -13.84
C GLU A 222 -7.57 -1.85 -14.14
N TYR A 223 -7.04 -0.76 -13.57
CA TYR A 223 -7.40 0.60 -13.94
C TYR A 223 -6.20 1.30 -14.59
N SER A 224 -6.37 1.73 -15.83
CA SER A 224 -5.33 2.45 -16.57
C SER A 224 -5.52 3.96 -16.48
N ILE A 225 -4.43 4.68 -16.16
CA ILE A 225 -4.44 6.13 -15.96
C ILE A 225 -3.45 6.78 -16.93
N GLN A 226 -3.92 7.79 -17.63
CA GLN A 226 -3.13 8.56 -18.57
C GLN A 226 -3.36 10.05 -18.36
N ASN A 227 -2.28 10.83 -18.20
CA ASN A 227 -2.34 12.28 -17.96
C ASN A 227 -3.30 12.69 -16.80
N GLY A 228 -3.28 11.92 -15.71
CA GLY A 228 -4.13 12.18 -14.56
C GLY A 228 -5.60 11.77 -14.71
N CYS A 229 -6.00 11.25 -15.87
CA CYS A 229 -7.37 10.82 -16.14
C CYS A 229 -7.46 9.30 -16.24
N PHE A 230 -8.61 8.78 -15.86
CA PHE A 230 -8.97 7.39 -16.09
C PHE A 230 -9.21 7.12 -17.56
N THR A 231 -8.64 6.06 -18.11
CA THR A 231 -8.79 5.71 -19.53
C THR A 231 -9.54 4.40 -19.72
N GLN A 232 -9.30 3.40 -18.89
CA GLN A 232 -9.89 2.07 -19.07
C GLN A 232 -9.94 1.28 -17.75
N ALA A 233 -11.00 0.48 -17.56
CA ALA A 233 -11.05 -0.62 -16.58
C ALA A 233 -11.12 -1.95 -17.32
N ILE A 234 -10.24 -2.87 -16.96
CA ILE A 234 -10.19 -4.21 -17.55
C ILE A 234 -10.39 -5.22 -16.42
N GLN A 235 -11.48 -5.99 -16.53
CA GLN A 235 -11.66 -7.16 -15.65
C GLN A 235 -10.72 -8.26 -16.14
N LYS A 236 -9.95 -8.85 -15.22
CA LYS A 236 -9.08 -9.99 -15.51
C LYS A 236 -9.72 -11.24 -14.95
N ILE A 237 -9.66 -12.31 -15.69
CA ILE A 237 -10.26 -13.60 -15.36
C ILE A 237 -9.27 -14.43 -14.55
#